data_31820d0e93d90cfabb979c89a8a746e3
#
_entry.id   31820d0e93d90cfabb979c89a8a746e3
#
_cell.length_a   1.000
_cell.length_b   1.000
_cell.length_c   1.000
_cell.angle_alpha   90.00
_cell.angle_beta   90.00
_cell.angle_gamma   90.00
#
_symmetry.space_group_name_H-M   'P 1'
#
loop_
_entity.id
_entity.type
_entity.pdbx_description
1 polymer ?
#
loop_
_entity_poly.entity_id
_entity_poly.type
_entity_poly.pdbx_seq_one_letter_code
_entity_poly.pdbx_strand_id
1 'polypeptide(L)'
;MEFEVSDELVSIFLEDAREQLAVLDAVLLRLEREGAKPDLVASVLGPLHTLKGNSGMIGHVAIKDNVHRLEEVFGRLRDGALAPDGGALDRLFEGATALRGAVEAACGPGRETPDLAPAQAALTALLEQAPVAKPAAPARAEAAAAPAEGGPAAGQARSSMVRVDFAKLDHLLNLVGELIVNRTKLDELARRLAVEAPAAGPALVEAVHQVGVVSSQLQETIMDVRMLPIRHVFERFPRLVRDLARQQGKQIELVLQGEETRVDKAVIDELGEPLVHMIRNAVDHGIEPPATRRARGKSETGTLLLSAAQESNQVVITMIDDGGGIDAASVRRKAIERGLLSPDEALSDREAIQLIFTEGFSTATSVTDVSGRGVGLDVVVKSMERLNALIEAETIPGAGTKFTLQLPLTLAIITVLMVDVGDEVYALPSGSVVESLRYARRDLVRMNGRDTLRVRDRIVPFVHLAELFGRSSAAGDDAYAVIVGRGEKRLGLSVDRLRGQQDVVIKALDAVVTSSQVGIAGATILGDGRVVLILDVATLFEGRRGRAQRTRVAAEA
;
A
#
# COMPACT_ATOMS: atom_id res chain seq x y z
N MET A 1 11.87 36.55 -27.12
CA MET A 1 11.62 35.17 -27.56
C MET A 1 11.15 34.42 -26.32
N GLU A 2 9.85 34.24 -26.18
CA GLU A 2 9.29 33.34 -25.19
C GLU A 2 9.59 31.93 -25.69
N PHE A 3 10.40 31.19 -24.94
CA PHE A 3 10.58 29.75 -25.18
C PHE A 3 9.27 29.06 -24.78
N GLU A 4 8.52 28.54 -25.74
CA GLU A 4 7.45 27.60 -25.44
C GLU A 4 8.09 26.35 -24.82
N VAL A 5 7.90 26.20 -23.52
CA VAL A 5 8.34 25.01 -22.77
C VAL A 5 7.45 23.85 -23.19
N SER A 6 8.02 22.82 -23.82
CA SER A 6 7.26 21.63 -24.22
C SER A 6 6.72 20.87 -23.00
N ASP A 7 5.57 20.21 -23.16
CA ASP A 7 4.95 19.41 -22.09
C ASP A 7 5.90 18.29 -21.60
N GLU A 8 6.78 17.81 -22.47
CA GLU A 8 7.80 16.81 -22.15
C GLU A 8 8.87 17.37 -21.19
N LEU A 9 9.34 18.61 -21.39
CA LEU A 9 10.26 19.30 -20.50
C LEU A 9 9.63 19.60 -19.14
N VAL A 10 8.36 19.94 -19.09
CA VAL A 10 7.62 20.16 -17.85
C VAL A 10 7.48 18.84 -17.06
N SER A 11 7.23 17.72 -17.75
CA SER A 11 7.14 16.41 -17.12
C SER A 11 8.47 15.96 -16.50
N ILE A 12 9.57 16.12 -17.24
CA ILE A 12 10.93 15.81 -16.75
C ILE A 12 11.29 16.68 -15.54
N PHE A 13 10.96 17.97 -15.59
CA PHE A 13 11.18 18.87 -14.44
C PHE A 13 10.39 18.44 -13.23
N LEU A 14 9.12 18.05 -13.40
CA LEU A 14 8.27 17.64 -12.28
C LEU A 14 8.82 16.40 -11.58
N GLU A 15 9.32 15.44 -12.36
CA GLU A 15 9.92 14.21 -11.84
C GLU A 15 11.21 14.50 -11.06
N ASP A 16 12.14 15.28 -11.64
CA ASP A 16 13.36 15.72 -10.97
C ASP A 16 13.06 16.55 -9.71
N ALA A 17 12.13 17.50 -9.80
CA ALA A 17 11.75 18.34 -8.66
C ALA A 17 11.18 17.51 -7.50
N ARG A 18 10.39 16.47 -7.77
CA ARG A 18 9.88 15.55 -6.73
C ARG A 18 10.99 14.80 -6.02
N GLU A 19 12.01 14.35 -6.76
CA GLU A 19 13.18 13.69 -6.19
C GLU A 19 13.96 14.65 -5.26
N GLN A 20 14.23 15.87 -5.71
CA GLN A 20 14.95 16.86 -4.90
C GLN A 20 14.16 17.29 -3.66
N LEU A 21 12.84 17.43 -3.77
CA LEU A 21 11.95 17.74 -2.64
C LEU A 21 11.87 16.60 -1.63
N ALA A 22 11.91 15.34 -2.07
CA ALA A 22 11.97 14.20 -1.17
C ALA A 22 13.24 14.19 -0.31
N VAL A 23 14.40 14.58 -0.90
CA VAL A 23 15.64 14.74 -0.14
C VAL A 23 15.52 15.87 0.89
N LEU A 24 14.90 17.00 0.52
CA LEU A 24 14.67 18.13 1.44
C LEU A 24 13.83 17.68 2.65
N ASP A 25 12.74 16.95 2.43
CA ASP A 25 11.90 16.45 3.50
C ASP A 25 12.64 15.50 4.44
N ALA A 26 13.38 14.55 3.88
CA ALA A 26 14.17 13.61 4.67
C ALA A 26 15.20 14.33 5.54
N VAL A 27 15.86 15.36 5.01
CA VAL A 27 16.81 16.16 5.78
C VAL A 27 16.12 17.00 6.86
N LEU A 28 14.97 17.61 6.58
CA LEU A 28 14.21 18.37 7.56
C LEU A 28 13.76 17.51 8.74
N LEU A 29 13.26 16.29 8.47
CA LEU A 29 12.87 15.33 9.51
C LEU A 29 14.06 14.87 10.36
N ARG A 30 15.22 14.69 9.76
CA ARG A 30 16.44 14.35 10.49
C ARG A 30 16.99 15.53 11.28
N LEU A 31 16.89 16.76 10.78
CA LEU A 31 17.24 17.97 11.52
C LEU A 31 16.43 18.11 12.82
N GLU A 32 15.15 17.78 12.79
CA GLU A 32 14.29 17.80 13.98
C GLU A 32 14.74 16.76 15.04
N ARG A 33 15.18 15.58 14.61
CA ARG A 33 15.57 14.49 15.52
C ARG A 33 17.02 14.59 16.00
N GLU A 34 17.94 14.90 15.09
CA GLU A 34 19.38 14.82 15.31
C GLU A 34 20.07 16.17 15.54
N GLY A 35 19.33 17.27 15.34
CA GLY A 35 19.87 18.63 15.32
C GLY A 35 20.63 18.95 14.03
N ALA A 36 21.07 20.22 13.87
CA ALA A 36 21.77 20.69 12.68
C ALA A 36 23.24 20.22 12.65
N LYS A 37 23.46 18.95 12.34
CA LYS A 37 24.80 18.43 12.04
C LYS A 37 25.27 18.98 10.69
N PRO A 38 26.50 19.51 10.57
CA PRO A 38 26.99 20.13 9.34
C PRO A 38 26.89 19.24 8.10
N ASP A 39 27.20 17.94 8.23
CA ASP A 39 27.11 16.98 7.13
C ASP A 39 25.68 16.74 6.67
N LEU A 40 24.72 16.69 7.62
CA LEU A 40 23.32 16.54 7.32
C LEU A 40 22.78 17.76 6.58
N VAL A 41 23.12 18.97 7.04
CA VAL A 41 22.71 20.22 6.38
C VAL A 41 23.34 20.35 5.00
N ALA A 42 24.61 19.94 4.85
CA ALA A 42 25.30 19.98 3.55
C ALA A 42 24.65 19.08 2.50
N SER A 43 24.03 17.97 2.92
CA SER A 43 23.41 17.00 1.99
C SER A 43 22.21 17.55 1.22
N VAL A 44 21.52 18.60 1.70
CA VAL A 44 20.37 19.21 1.03
C VAL A 44 20.75 20.37 0.10
N LEU A 45 21.92 20.97 0.28
CA LEU A 45 22.33 22.16 -0.50
C LEU A 45 22.50 21.85 -2.00
N GLY A 46 23.02 20.66 -2.34
CA GLY A 46 23.14 20.21 -3.74
C GLY A 46 21.77 20.05 -4.42
N PRO A 47 20.84 19.27 -3.86
CA PRO A 47 19.46 19.17 -4.29
C PRO A 47 18.75 20.52 -4.49
N LEU A 48 18.84 21.41 -3.51
CA LEU A 48 18.25 22.76 -3.62
C LEU A 48 18.89 23.58 -4.76
N HIS A 49 20.19 23.49 -4.92
CA HIS A 49 20.90 24.17 -6.01
C HIS A 49 20.44 23.68 -7.38
N THR A 50 20.27 22.37 -7.55
CA THR A 50 19.75 21.75 -8.78
C THR A 50 18.33 22.22 -9.06
N LEU A 51 17.45 22.17 -8.08
CA LEU A 51 16.05 22.59 -8.21
C LEU A 51 15.95 24.09 -8.56
N LYS A 52 16.79 24.94 -7.95
CA LYS A 52 16.89 26.38 -8.29
C LYS A 52 17.26 26.59 -9.76
N GLY A 53 18.28 25.86 -10.24
CA GLY A 53 18.73 25.93 -11.63
C GLY A 53 17.62 25.52 -12.61
N ASN A 54 17.01 24.35 -12.39
CA ASN A 54 15.97 23.79 -13.24
C ASN A 54 14.71 24.66 -13.26
N SER A 55 14.30 25.21 -12.10
CA SER A 55 13.17 26.16 -12.02
C SER A 55 13.41 27.44 -12.83
N GLY A 56 14.67 27.92 -12.83
CA GLY A 56 15.05 29.07 -13.63
C GLY A 56 15.04 28.82 -15.14
N MET A 57 15.42 27.61 -15.57
CA MET A 57 15.42 27.21 -16.99
C MET A 57 14.01 27.16 -17.60
N ILE A 58 13.02 26.71 -16.83
CA ILE A 58 11.61 26.64 -17.27
C ILE A 58 10.81 27.92 -16.95
N GLY A 59 11.45 28.98 -16.45
CA GLY A 59 10.81 30.28 -16.25
C GLY A 59 9.98 30.41 -14.98
N HIS A 60 10.03 29.46 -14.04
CA HIS A 60 9.30 29.52 -12.76
C HIS A 60 10.03 30.37 -11.70
N VAL A 61 10.02 31.69 -11.88
CA VAL A 61 10.76 32.66 -11.03
C VAL A 61 10.35 32.55 -9.55
N ALA A 62 9.07 32.44 -9.23
CA ALA A 62 8.58 32.36 -7.84
C ALA A 62 9.11 31.10 -7.12
N ILE A 63 9.17 29.97 -7.81
CA ILE A 63 9.74 28.70 -7.30
C ILE A 63 11.24 28.87 -7.08
N LYS A 64 11.96 29.40 -8.06
CA LYS A 64 13.40 29.69 -7.98
C LYS A 64 13.75 30.56 -6.77
N ASP A 65 12.97 31.62 -6.53
CA ASP A 65 13.21 32.56 -5.43
C ASP A 65 12.93 31.91 -4.06
N ASN A 66 11.93 31.05 -3.95
CA ASN A 66 11.66 30.30 -2.72
C ASN A 66 12.79 29.31 -2.42
N VAL A 67 13.24 28.55 -3.44
CA VAL A 67 14.38 27.62 -3.30
C VAL A 67 15.66 28.36 -2.91
N HIS A 68 15.91 29.54 -3.47
CA HIS A 68 17.07 30.35 -3.13
C HIS A 68 17.07 30.74 -1.64
N ARG A 69 15.92 31.15 -1.08
CA ARG A 69 15.79 31.47 0.35
C ARG A 69 16.01 30.25 1.25
N LEU A 70 15.46 29.09 0.85
CA LEU A 70 15.74 27.85 1.56
C LEU A 70 17.23 27.51 1.56
N GLU A 71 17.90 27.61 0.41
CA GLU A 71 19.35 27.39 0.28
C GLU A 71 20.16 28.31 1.22
N GLU A 72 19.76 29.58 1.34
CA GLU A 72 20.40 30.57 2.21
C GLU A 72 20.18 30.25 3.70
N VAL A 73 18.97 29.86 4.10
CA VAL A 73 18.67 29.44 5.48
C VAL A 73 19.46 28.19 5.86
N PHE A 74 19.51 27.19 4.98
CA PHE A 74 20.34 26.00 5.20
C PHE A 74 21.84 26.32 5.26
N GLY A 75 22.31 27.26 4.46
CA GLY A 75 23.68 27.78 4.55
C GLY A 75 23.99 28.33 5.95
N ARG A 76 23.11 29.16 6.52
CA ARG A 76 23.27 29.69 7.88
C ARG A 76 23.18 28.63 8.97
N LEU A 77 22.34 27.62 8.80
CA LEU A 77 22.28 26.46 9.72
C LEU A 77 23.58 25.67 9.70
N ARG A 78 24.15 25.42 8.51
CA ARG A 78 25.45 24.74 8.35
C ARG A 78 26.58 25.51 9.03
N ASP A 79 26.59 26.82 8.87
CA ASP A 79 27.66 27.69 9.38
C ASP A 79 27.45 28.00 10.89
N GLY A 80 26.38 27.50 11.51
CA GLY A 80 26.04 27.70 12.91
C GLY A 80 25.59 29.14 13.22
N ALA A 81 25.23 29.91 12.20
CA ALA A 81 24.74 31.28 12.33
C ALA A 81 23.25 31.35 12.66
N LEU A 82 22.51 30.25 12.51
CA LEU A 82 21.12 30.08 12.88
C LEU A 82 20.96 28.84 13.77
N ALA A 83 20.23 28.96 14.88
CA ALA A 83 19.92 27.82 15.73
C ALA A 83 18.72 27.04 15.18
N PRO A 84 18.77 25.69 15.15
CA PRO A 84 17.64 24.87 14.74
C PRO A 84 16.60 24.73 15.85
N ASP A 85 16.00 25.85 16.29
CA ASP A 85 14.92 25.83 17.26
C ASP A 85 13.59 25.40 16.60
N GLY A 86 12.58 25.06 17.42
CA GLY A 86 11.29 24.59 16.91
C GLY A 86 10.62 25.60 15.99
N GLY A 87 10.79 26.90 16.24
CA GLY A 87 10.22 27.96 15.39
C GLY A 87 10.91 28.09 14.04
N ALA A 88 12.24 27.89 13.98
CA ALA A 88 12.98 27.86 12.71
C ALA A 88 12.63 26.64 11.87
N LEU A 89 12.52 25.47 12.52
CA LEU A 89 12.13 24.23 11.85
C LEU A 89 10.71 24.29 11.29
N ASP A 90 9.74 24.81 12.05
CA ASP A 90 8.37 24.97 11.59
C ASP A 90 8.29 25.81 10.30
N ARG A 91 9.01 26.95 10.25
CA ARG A 91 9.06 27.81 9.06
C ARG A 91 9.76 27.16 7.86
N LEU A 92 10.79 26.36 8.11
CA LEU A 92 11.43 25.57 7.04
C LEU A 92 10.49 24.54 6.45
N PHE A 93 9.71 23.85 7.29
CA PHE A 93 8.71 22.91 6.81
C PHE A 93 7.54 23.58 6.07
N GLU A 94 7.09 24.75 6.55
CA GLU A 94 6.10 25.57 5.83
C GLU A 94 6.62 25.98 4.45
N GLY A 95 7.88 26.43 4.38
CA GLY A 95 8.54 26.79 3.13
C GLY A 95 8.67 25.61 2.15
N ALA A 96 9.04 24.43 2.64
CA ALA A 96 9.13 23.20 1.83
C ALA A 96 7.76 22.72 1.34
N THR A 97 6.73 22.80 2.20
CA THR A 97 5.35 22.41 1.84
C THR A 97 4.77 23.34 0.78
N ALA A 98 4.95 24.65 0.95
CA ALA A 98 4.52 25.66 -0.04
C ALA A 98 5.24 25.46 -1.39
N LEU A 99 6.55 25.18 -1.33
CA LEU A 99 7.35 24.89 -2.53
C LEU A 99 6.84 23.68 -3.30
N ARG A 100 6.50 22.59 -2.60
CA ARG A 100 5.93 21.40 -3.23
C ARG A 100 4.61 21.69 -3.92
N GLY A 101 3.68 22.36 -3.22
CA GLY A 101 2.40 22.78 -3.80
C GLY A 101 2.57 23.65 -5.04
N ALA A 102 3.58 24.54 -5.04
CA ALA A 102 3.88 25.41 -6.16
C ALA A 102 4.45 24.63 -7.37
N VAL A 103 5.34 23.68 -7.13
CA VAL A 103 5.90 22.81 -8.20
C VAL A 103 4.78 21.99 -8.84
N GLU A 104 3.91 21.36 -8.05
CA GLU A 104 2.83 20.54 -8.58
C GLU A 104 1.77 21.37 -9.34
N ALA A 105 1.43 22.55 -8.83
CA ALA A 105 0.48 23.44 -9.50
C ALA A 105 1.03 24.04 -10.80
N ALA A 106 2.32 24.40 -10.81
CA ALA A 106 2.98 24.95 -11.99
C ALA A 106 3.09 23.93 -13.15
N CYS A 107 3.11 22.65 -12.84
CA CYS A 107 3.18 21.55 -13.81
C CYS A 107 1.81 20.90 -14.09
N GLY A 108 0.77 21.29 -13.35
CA GLY A 108 -0.58 20.75 -13.48
C GLY A 108 -1.38 21.33 -14.65
N PRO A 109 -2.59 20.83 -14.90
CA PRO A 109 -3.41 21.23 -16.06
C PRO A 109 -3.90 22.69 -16.06
N GLY A 110 -3.65 23.48 -15.01
CA GLY A 110 -3.96 24.92 -14.95
C GLY A 110 -2.75 25.83 -15.04
N ARG A 111 -1.54 25.31 -14.86
CA ARG A 111 -0.25 26.04 -14.81
C ARG A 111 -0.28 27.31 -13.93
N GLU A 112 -1.13 27.32 -12.91
CA GLU A 112 -1.20 28.39 -11.93
C GLU A 112 -0.24 28.12 -10.78
N THR A 113 0.71 29.02 -10.53
CA THR A 113 1.56 28.98 -9.35
C THR A 113 0.83 29.58 -8.16
N PRO A 114 0.68 28.83 -7.04
CA PRO A 114 0.14 29.39 -5.81
C PRO A 114 1.01 30.54 -5.31
N ASP A 115 0.41 31.46 -4.54
CA ASP A 115 1.13 32.55 -3.92
C ASP A 115 2.16 32.04 -2.90
N LEU A 116 3.43 32.19 -3.20
CA LEU A 116 4.55 31.82 -2.34
C LEU A 116 4.98 32.97 -1.40
N ALA A 117 4.35 34.15 -1.48
CA ALA A 117 4.76 35.31 -0.71
C ALA A 117 4.72 35.08 0.82
N PRO A 118 3.74 34.38 1.40
CA PRO A 118 3.73 34.08 2.84
C PRO A 118 4.91 33.20 3.28
N ALA A 119 5.21 32.15 2.51
CA ALA A 119 6.33 31.23 2.79
C ALA A 119 7.67 31.95 2.64
N GLN A 120 7.82 32.77 1.60
CA GLN A 120 9.01 33.59 1.39
C GLN A 120 9.23 34.61 2.51
N ALA A 121 8.17 35.24 3.02
CA ALA A 121 8.23 36.14 4.15
C ALA A 121 8.69 35.42 5.43
N ALA A 122 8.16 34.21 5.70
CA ALA A 122 8.55 33.39 6.84
C ALA A 122 10.04 33.00 6.78
N LEU A 123 10.55 32.61 5.61
CA LEU A 123 11.95 32.30 5.41
C LEU A 123 12.85 33.55 5.53
N THR A 124 12.40 34.68 5.00
CA THR A 124 13.12 35.96 5.12
C THR A 124 13.27 36.39 6.57
N ALA A 125 12.22 36.21 7.37
CA ALA A 125 12.26 36.50 8.82
C ALA A 125 13.30 35.62 9.56
N LEU A 126 13.60 34.43 9.10
CA LEU A 126 14.71 33.61 9.62
C LEU A 126 16.08 34.17 9.22
N LEU A 127 16.19 34.72 8.03
CA LEU A 127 17.41 35.34 7.54
C LEU A 127 17.72 36.69 8.19
N GLU A 128 16.71 37.41 8.73
CA GLU A 128 16.87 38.66 9.43
C GLU A 128 17.21 38.49 10.93
N GLN A 129 17.14 37.28 11.48
CA GLN A 129 17.55 37.00 12.83
C GLN A 129 19.06 37.26 13.03
N ALA A 130 19.41 37.91 14.12
CA ALA A 130 20.81 38.17 14.46
C ALA A 130 21.60 36.85 14.58
N PRO A 131 22.82 36.77 14.04
CA PRO A 131 23.61 35.53 14.11
C PRO A 131 23.87 35.16 15.58
N VAL A 132 23.66 33.89 15.90
CA VAL A 132 24.00 33.35 17.21
C VAL A 132 25.52 33.46 17.40
N ALA A 133 25.93 34.19 18.47
CA ALA A 133 27.34 34.39 18.77
C ALA A 133 28.02 33.02 18.96
N LYS A 134 28.97 32.69 18.11
CA LYS A 134 29.76 31.44 18.17
C LYS A 134 30.52 31.41 19.50
N PRO A 135 30.40 30.37 20.36
CA PRO A 135 31.26 30.25 21.52
C PRO A 135 32.71 30.21 21.06
N ALA A 136 33.53 31.10 21.63
CA ALA A 136 34.96 31.17 21.34
C ALA A 136 35.60 29.79 21.63
N ALA A 137 36.17 29.18 20.62
CA ALA A 137 36.94 27.95 20.77
C ALA A 137 38.16 28.23 21.66
N PRO A 138 38.50 27.38 22.64
CA PRO A 138 39.71 27.55 23.43
C PRO A 138 40.94 27.43 22.53
N ALA A 139 41.82 28.41 22.66
CA ALA A 139 43.10 28.48 21.93
C ALA A 139 43.89 27.18 22.16
N ARG A 140 44.13 26.46 21.10
CA ARG A 140 45.01 25.28 21.08
C ARG A 140 46.44 25.78 20.90
N ALA A 141 47.25 25.58 21.93
CA ALA A 141 48.68 25.84 21.90
C ALA A 141 49.35 25.00 20.80
N GLU A 142 50.18 25.65 19.99
CA GLU A 142 51.12 25.04 19.06
C GLU A 142 52.11 24.14 19.83
N ALA A 143 52.13 22.86 19.50
CA ALA A 143 53.24 21.99 19.84
C ALA A 143 53.72 21.29 18.58
N ALA A 144 55.02 21.44 18.35
CA ALA A 144 55.79 21.10 17.19
C ALA A 144 55.72 19.63 16.75
N ALA A 145 55.95 19.45 15.47
CA ALA A 145 56.04 18.20 14.74
C ALA A 145 57.22 17.32 15.17
N ALA A 146 56.98 16.00 15.20
CA ALA A 146 57.98 14.99 14.90
C ALA A 146 57.31 13.81 14.18
N PRO A 147 57.93 13.21 13.16
CA PRO A 147 57.32 12.16 12.35
C PRO A 147 57.47 10.80 13.02
N ALA A 148 56.40 10.06 13.09
CA ALA A 148 56.42 8.63 13.51
C ALA A 148 55.92 7.78 12.35
N GLU A 149 56.73 6.80 12.06
CA GLU A 149 56.66 5.80 11.01
C GLU A 149 55.45 4.86 11.13
N GLY A 150 55.16 4.26 9.98
CA GLY A 150 54.04 3.40 9.67
C GLY A 150 53.72 2.25 10.60
N GLY A 151 52.41 2.10 10.82
CA GLY A 151 51.75 0.87 11.19
C GLY A 151 50.60 0.61 10.22
N PRO A 152 50.25 -0.64 9.91
CA PRO A 152 49.29 -0.98 8.86
C PRO A 152 47.89 -0.50 9.23
N ALA A 153 47.33 0.33 8.35
CA ALA A 153 45.95 0.79 8.44
C ALA A 153 45.02 -0.41 8.38
N ALA A 154 44.31 -0.63 9.50
CA ALA A 154 43.12 -1.49 9.50
C ALA A 154 42.15 -0.95 8.47
N GLY A 155 41.87 -1.76 7.46
CA GLY A 155 40.97 -1.42 6.37
C GLY A 155 39.60 -1.05 6.89
N GLN A 156 39.29 0.24 6.81
CA GLN A 156 37.90 0.67 6.83
C GLN A 156 37.25 0.06 5.58
N ALA A 157 36.35 -0.91 5.80
CA ALA A 157 35.48 -1.41 4.77
C ALA A 157 34.71 -0.19 4.22
N ARG A 158 35.16 0.30 3.07
CA ARG A 158 34.37 1.24 2.29
C ARG A 158 33.11 0.50 1.92
N SER A 159 31.97 0.83 2.55
CA SER A 159 30.68 0.41 2.05
C SER A 159 30.56 0.99 0.64
N SER A 160 30.78 0.16 -0.36
CA SER A 160 30.53 0.52 -1.75
C SER A 160 29.03 0.63 -1.91
N MET A 161 28.49 1.82 -1.73
CA MET A 161 27.10 2.12 -2.00
C MET A 161 26.92 2.09 -3.53
N VAL A 162 26.25 1.08 -4.04
CA VAL A 162 25.89 0.97 -5.45
C VAL A 162 24.53 1.63 -5.61
N ARG A 163 24.45 2.69 -6.42
CA ARG A 163 23.15 3.25 -6.83
C ARG A 163 22.51 2.30 -7.82
N VAL A 164 21.39 1.72 -7.47
CA VAL A 164 20.59 0.87 -8.35
C VAL A 164 19.39 1.67 -8.82
N ASP A 165 19.20 1.70 -10.15
CA ASP A 165 18.03 2.28 -10.79
C ASP A 165 16.84 1.33 -10.62
N PHE A 166 15.79 1.76 -9.91
CA PHE A 166 14.60 0.96 -9.64
C PHE A 166 13.85 0.58 -10.92
N ALA A 167 13.85 1.43 -11.96
CA ALA A 167 13.23 1.09 -13.24
C ALA A 167 13.88 -0.14 -13.88
N LYS A 168 15.20 -0.33 -13.69
CA LYS A 168 15.90 -1.53 -14.14
C LYS A 168 15.53 -2.77 -13.33
N LEU A 169 15.28 -2.61 -12.02
CA LEU A 169 14.80 -3.71 -11.18
C LEU A 169 13.37 -4.11 -11.57
N ASP A 170 12.50 -3.17 -11.89
CA ASP A 170 11.16 -3.43 -12.39
C ASP A 170 11.19 -4.19 -13.72
N HIS A 171 12.09 -3.79 -14.63
CA HIS A 171 12.29 -4.51 -15.88
C HIS A 171 12.80 -5.94 -15.67
N LEU A 172 13.76 -6.14 -14.74
CA LEU A 172 14.25 -7.48 -14.38
C LEU A 172 13.13 -8.36 -13.80
N LEU A 173 12.26 -7.82 -12.94
CA LEU A 173 11.11 -8.54 -12.40
C LEU A 173 10.12 -8.94 -13.48
N ASN A 174 9.87 -8.07 -14.47
CA ASN A 174 9.04 -8.43 -15.62
C ASN A 174 9.64 -9.58 -16.42
N LEU A 175 10.95 -9.57 -16.69
CA LEU A 175 11.65 -10.66 -17.36
C LEU A 175 11.60 -11.97 -16.56
N VAL A 176 11.72 -11.90 -15.23
CA VAL A 176 11.56 -13.09 -14.38
C VAL A 176 10.12 -13.60 -14.42
N GLY A 177 9.13 -12.71 -14.44
CA GLY A 177 7.72 -13.08 -14.64
C GLY A 177 7.51 -13.84 -15.96
N GLU A 178 8.11 -13.37 -17.06
CA GLU A 178 8.07 -14.06 -18.35
C GLU A 178 8.80 -15.41 -18.30
N LEU A 179 9.93 -15.48 -17.57
CA LEU A 179 10.66 -16.73 -17.37
C LEU A 179 9.82 -17.77 -16.64
N ILE A 180 9.07 -17.37 -15.59
CA ILE A 180 8.17 -18.24 -14.84
C ILE A 180 7.04 -18.76 -15.73
N VAL A 181 6.44 -17.91 -16.57
CA VAL A 181 5.40 -18.32 -17.53
C VAL A 181 5.96 -19.32 -18.53
N ASN A 182 7.15 -19.08 -19.11
CA ASN A 182 7.79 -19.99 -20.06
C ASN A 182 8.20 -21.31 -19.40
N ARG A 183 8.67 -21.29 -18.15
CA ARG A 183 8.97 -22.48 -17.36
C ARG A 183 7.73 -23.35 -17.19
N THR A 184 6.59 -22.78 -16.85
CA THR A 184 5.35 -23.52 -16.67
C THR A 184 4.93 -24.23 -17.95
N LYS A 185 5.12 -23.58 -19.12
CA LYS A 185 4.90 -24.19 -20.42
C LYS A 185 5.84 -25.37 -20.67
N LEU A 186 7.11 -25.22 -20.33
CA LEU A 186 8.11 -26.28 -20.45
C LEU A 186 7.78 -27.46 -19.54
N ASP A 187 7.31 -27.22 -18.31
CA ASP A 187 6.89 -28.29 -17.38
C ASP A 187 5.71 -29.10 -17.93
N GLU A 188 4.70 -28.41 -18.49
CA GLU A 188 3.57 -29.10 -19.13
C GLU A 188 4.02 -29.95 -20.33
N LEU A 189 4.88 -29.42 -21.20
CA LEU A 189 5.41 -30.13 -22.33
C LEU A 189 6.28 -31.34 -21.90
N ALA A 190 7.11 -31.15 -20.87
CA ALA A 190 7.96 -32.20 -20.33
C ALA A 190 7.12 -33.34 -19.75
N ARG A 191 6.04 -33.06 -19.03
CA ARG A 191 5.12 -34.07 -18.49
C ARG A 191 4.40 -34.84 -19.60
N ARG A 192 3.97 -34.17 -20.67
CA ARG A 192 3.36 -34.83 -21.83
C ARG A 192 4.37 -35.77 -22.53
N LEU A 193 5.58 -35.27 -22.78
CA LEU A 193 6.66 -36.06 -23.39
C LEU A 193 7.10 -37.23 -22.50
N ALA A 194 7.04 -37.10 -21.17
CA ALA A 194 7.37 -38.18 -20.26
C ALA A 194 6.42 -39.40 -20.41
N VAL A 195 5.16 -39.15 -20.81
CA VAL A 195 4.18 -40.20 -21.09
C VAL A 195 4.43 -40.81 -22.47
N GLU A 196 4.76 -40.00 -23.49
CA GLU A 196 4.95 -40.43 -24.88
C GLU A 196 6.33 -41.04 -25.13
N ALA A 197 7.37 -40.62 -24.43
CA ALA A 197 8.75 -41.04 -24.57
C ALA A 197 9.40 -41.40 -23.21
N PRO A 198 9.10 -42.59 -22.64
CA PRO A 198 9.54 -42.95 -21.29
C PRO A 198 11.07 -42.98 -21.09
N ALA A 199 11.84 -43.11 -22.17
CA ALA A 199 13.31 -43.12 -22.08
C ALA A 199 13.94 -41.73 -21.91
N ALA A 200 13.34 -40.66 -22.45
CA ALA A 200 13.87 -39.31 -22.44
C ALA A 200 13.08 -38.36 -21.51
N GLY A 201 11.81 -38.65 -21.30
CA GLY A 201 10.89 -37.81 -20.54
C GLY A 201 11.34 -37.48 -19.11
N PRO A 202 11.80 -38.45 -18.32
CA PRO A 202 12.23 -38.18 -16.93
C PRO A 202 13.41 -37.19 -16.83
N ALA A 203 14.38 -37.29 -17.75
CA ALA A 203 15.52 -36.38 -17.78
C ALA A 203 15.10 -34.95 -18.16
N LEU A 204 14.11 -34.79 -19.03
CA LEU A 204 13.56 -33.48 -19.38
C LEU A 204 12.78 -32.88 -18.22
N VAL A 205 11.97 -33.67 -17.52
CA VAL A 205 11.24 -33.21 -16.30
C VAL A 205 12.23 -32.73 -15.25
N GLU A 206 13.31 -33.48 -15.02
CA GLU A 206 14.35 -33.07 -14.06
C GLU A 206 15.05 -31.77 -14.48
N ALA A 207 15.41 -31.62 -15.76
CA ALA A 207 16.02 -30.39 -16.27
C ALA A 207 15.09 -29.18 -16.11
N VAL A 208 13.80 -29.33 -16.41
CA VAL A 208 12.79 -28.26 -16.22
C VAL A 208 12.63 -27.93 -14.74
N HIS A 209 12.67 -28.93 -13.86
CA HIS A 209 12.63 -28.71 -12.41
C HIS A 209 13.83 -27.88 -11.94
N GLN A 210 15.04 -28.17 -12.40
CA GLN A 210 16.25 -27.41 -12.08
C GLN A 210 16.17 -25.96 -12.57
N VAL A 211 15.65 -25.71 -13.78
CA VAL A 211 15.35 -24.36 -14.26
C VAL A 211 14.38 -23.65 -13.31
N GLY A 212 13.41 -24.39 -12.78
CA GLY A 212 12.46 -23.88 -11.80
C GLY A 212 13.14 -23.38 -10.52
N VAL A 213 14.04 -24.17 -9.97
CA VAL A 213 14.78 -23.80 -8.75
C VAL A 213 15.61 -22.55 -8.98
N VAL A 214 16.36 -22.47 -10.09
CA VAL A 214 17.20 -21.32 -10.42
C VAL A 214 16.34 -20.07 -10.65
N SER A 215 15.20 -20.19 -11.35
CA SER A 215 14.27 -19.07 -11.57
C SER A 215 13.72 -18.53 -10.25
N SER A 216 13.36 -19.40 -9.31
CA SER A 216 12.86 -19.00 -7.99
C SER A 216 13.94 -18.30 -7.15
N GLN A 217 15.19 -18.80 -7.19
CA GLN A 217 16.31 -18.15 -6.52
C GLN A 217 16.63 -16.76 -7.11
N LEU A 218 16.58 -16.65 -8.44
CA LEU A 218 16.78 -15.37 -9.13
C LEU A 218 15.70 -14.35 -8.71
N GLN A 219 14.44 -14.77 -8.68
CA GLN A 219 13.34 -13.94 -8.23
C GLN A 219 13.55 -13.45 -6.80
N GLU A 220 13.86 -14.37 -5.87
CA GLU A 220 14.12 -14.05 -4.47
C GLU A 220 15.26 -13.03 -4.34
N THR A 221 16.37 -13.24 -5.07
CA THR A 221 17.51 -12.32 -5.05
C THR A 221 17.16 -10.93 -5.55
N ILE A 222 16.37 -10.82 -6.64
CA ILE A 222 15.94 -9.52 -7.18
C ILE A 222 15.00 -8.82 -6.20
N MET A 223 14.08 -9.58 -5.60
CA MET A 223 13.17 -9.05 -4.58
C MET A 223 13.94 -8.52 -3.38
N ASP A 224 14.93 -9.25 -2.89
CA ASP A 224 15.78 -8.80 -1.77
C ASP A 224 16.49 -7.47 -2.06
N VAL A 225 16.96 -7.27 -3.29
CA VAL A 225 17.60 -6.00 -3.70
C VAL A 225 16.58 -4.84 -3.75
N ARG A 226 15.32 -5.14 -4.08
CA ARG A 226 14.23 -4.15 -4.20
C ARG A 226 13.62 -3.76 -2.85
N MET A 227 13.83 -4.56 -1.81
CA MET A 227 13.28 -4.32 -0.48
C MET A 227 13.91 -3.11 0.22
N LEU A 228 13.08 -2.21 0.73
CA LEU A 228 13.49 -1.03 1.50
C LEU A 228 12.93 -1.11 2.93
N PRO A 229 13.60 -0.53 3.94
CA PRO A 229 13.04 -0.41 5.28
C PRO A 229 11.77 0.44 5.29
N ILE A 230 10.73 0.00 6.00
CA ILE A 230 9.45 0.73 6.11
C ILE A 230 9.60 2.07 6.82
N ARG A 231 10.73 2.30 7.47
CA ARG A 231 11.13 3.59 8.07
C ARG A 231 10.88 4.76 7.13
N HIS A 232 11.13 4.63 5.83
CA HIS A 232 10.87 5.68 4.84
C HIS A 232 9.42 6.17 4.82
N VAL A 233 8.47 5.32 5.20
CA VAL A 233 7.05 5.68 5.35
C VAL A 233 6.78 6.23 6.76
N PHE A 234 7.33 5.58 7.79
CA PHE A 234 7.05 5.89 9.19
C PHE A 234 7.61 7.24 9.66
N GLU A 235 8.75 7.66 9.11
CA GLU A 235 9.47 8.88 9.53
C GLU A 235 8.63 10.17 9.46
N ARG A 236 7.64 10.24 8.59
CA ARG A 236 6.77 11.41 8.44
C ARG A 236 5.61 11.46 9.46
N PHE A 237 5.26 10.33 10.09
CA PHE A 237 4.08 10.25 10.95
C PHE A 237 4.21 10.96 12.31
N PRO A 238 5.36 11.01 12.99
CA PRO A 238 5.50 11.75 14.25
C PRO A 238 5.08 13.22 14.13
N ARG A 239 5.44 13.87 13.01
CA ARG A 239 5.02 15.25 12.75
C ARG A 239 3.52 15.32 12.46
N LEU A 240 3.02 14.44 11.58
CA LEU A 240 1.60 14.39 11.25
C LEU A 240 0.73 14.25 12.50
N VAL A 241 1.06 13.30 13.40
CA VAL A 241 0.31 13.07 14.65
C VAL A 241 0.38 14.30 15.56
N ARG A 242 1.54 14.94 15.68
CA ARG A 242 1.71 16.15 16.49
C ARG A 242 0.84 17.30 15.98
N ASP A 243 0.84 17.54 14.67
CA ASP A 243 0.07 18.62 14.05
C ASP A 243 -1.45 18.37 14.19
N LEU A 244 -1.91 17.15 13.92
CA LEU A 244 -3.32 16.76 14.10
C LEU A 244 -3.75 16.85 15.57
N ALA A 245 -2.94 16.34 16.50
CA ALA A 245 -3.22 16.40 17.94
C ALA A 245 -3.35 17.84 18.43
N ARG A 246 -2.46 18.75 17.99
CA ARG A 246 -2.51 20.17 18.31
C ARG A 246 -3.79 20.82 17.79
N GLN A 247 -4.19 20.53 16.55
CA GLN A 247 -5.42 21.06 15.95
C GLN A 247 -6.67 20.62 16.71
N GLN A 248 -6.68 19.39 17.24
CA GLN A 248 -7.80 18.80 17.97
C GLN A 248 -7.74 19.03 19.49
N GLY A 249 -6.71 19.73 20.00
CA GLY A 249 -6.50 19.93 21.44
C GLY A 249 -6.30 18.64 22.22
N LYS A 250 -5.73 17.61 21.58
CA LYS A 250 -5.47 16.29 22.16
C LYS A 250 -3.99 16.13 22.49
N GLN A 251 -3.69 15.22 23.41
CA GLN A 251 -2.32 14.81 23.73
C GLN A 251 -2.14 13.36 23.28
N ILE A 252 -1.24 13.12 22.34
CA ILE A 252 -1.06 11.80 21.71
C ILE A 252 0.43 11.49 21.60
N GLU A 253 0.80 10.31 22.09
CA GLU A 253 2.12 9.74 21.93
C GLU A 253 2.08 8.70 20.80
N LEU A 254 2.93 8.88 19.77
CA LEU A 254 3.11 7.91 18.70
C LEU A 254 4.31 7.02 19.02
N VAL A 255 4.06 5.71 19.09
CA VAL A 255 5.09 4.70 19.27
C VAL A 255 5.30 3.95 17.96
N LEU A 256 6.52 3.94 17.44
CA LEU A 256 6.91 3.23 16.23
C LEU A 256 7.72 1.98 16.59
N GLN A 257 7.42 0.85 15.94
CA GLN A 257 8.10 -0.42 16.13
C GLN A 257 8.33 -1.13 14.79
N GLY A 258 9.46 -1.82 14.66
CA GLY A 258 9.77 -2.59 13.46
C GLY A 258 10.09 -1.74 12.23
N GLU A 259 10.63 -0.54 12.41
CA GLU A 259 10.99 0.41 11.34
C GLU A 259 12.01 -0.16 10.33
N GLU A 260 12.78 -1.19 10.74
CA GLU A 260 13.75 -1.90 9.90
C GLU A 260 13.13 -3.02 9.05
N THR A 261 11.82 -3.29 9.23
CA THR A 261 11.12 -4.31 8.43
C THR A 261 11.22 -3.93 6.95
N ARG A 262 11.72 -4.87 6.16
CA ARG A 262 11.94 -4.67 4.73
C ARG A 262 10.65 -4.93 3.95
N VAL A 263 10.30 -4.02 3.06
CA VAL A 263 9.06 -4.03 2.28
C VAL A 263 9.40 -3.65 0.83
N ASP A 264 8.70 -4.22 -0.12
CA ASP A 264 8.87 -3.89 -1.53
C ASP A 264 8.62 -2.38 -1.78
N LYS A 265 9.45 -1.78 -2.64
CA LYS A 265 9.33 -0.34 -2.96
C LYS A 265 7.93 0.04 -3.48
N ALA A 266 7.31 -0.78 -4.34
CA ALA A 266 5.99 -0.48 -4.87
C ALA A 266 4.93 -0.47 -3.75
N VAL A 267 5.08 -1.34 -2.76
CA VAL A 267 4.22 -1.36 -1.57
C VAL A 267 4.45 -0.11 -0.71
N ILE A 268 5.71 0.30 -0.53
CA ILE A 268 6.07 1.53 0.20
C ILE A 268 5.43 2.77 -0.43
N ASP A 269 5.49 2.88 -1.74
CA ASP A 269 4.95 4.01 -2.48
C ASP A 269 3.41 4.12 -2.33
N GLU A 270 2.70 3.00 -2.29
CA GLU A 270 1.24 2.93 -2.15
C GLU A 270 0.75 3.00 -0.69
N LEU A 271 1.55 2.61 0.31
CA LEU A 271 1.15 2.56 1.72
C LEU A 271 0.98 3.92 2.38
N GLY A 272 1.66 4.91 1.86
CA GLY A 272 1.75 6.21 2.52
C GLY A 272 0.42 6.88 2.74
N GLU A 273 -0.44 6.94 1.75
CA GLU A 273 -1.74 7.59 1.80
C GLU A 273 -2.73 6.83 2.70
N PRO A 274 -2.90 5.51 2.58
CA PRO A 274 -3.74 4.72 3.49
C PRO A 274 -3.37 4.90 4.97
N LEU A 275 -2.08 4.82 5.31
CA LEU A 275 -1.64 4.97 6.70
C LEU A 275 -1.89 6.38 7.24
N VAL A 276 -1.65 7.43 6.45
CA VAL A 276 -2.02 8.81 6.82
C VAL A 276 -3.51 8.92 7.14
N HIS A 277 -4.36 8.28 6.31
CA HIS A 277 -5.82 8.30 6.52
C HIS A 277 -6.22 7.56 7.81
N MET A 278 -5.62 6.39 8.06
CA MET A 278 -5.88 5.61 9.27
C MET A 278 -5.42 6.36 10.54
N ILE A 279 -4.23 6.98 10.50
CA ILE A 279 -3.70 7.83 11.60
C ILE A 279 -4.65 8.98 11.85
N ARG A 280 -5.11 9.66 10.81
CA ARG A 280 -6.09 10.75 10.94
C ARG A 280 -7.36 10.27 11.63
N ASN A 281 -7.93 9.14 11.22
CA ASN A 281 -9.12 8.56 11.84
C ASN A 281 -8.90 8.23 13.33
N ALA A 282 -7.74 7.68 13.69
CA ALA A 282 -7.39 7.41 15.08
C ALA A 282 -7.30 8.72 15.92
N VAL A 283 -6.67 9.74 15.36
CA VAL A 283 -6.54 11.05 16.04
C VAL A 283 -7.88 11.78 16.11
N ASP A 284 -8.65 11.86 15.03
CA ASP A 284 -9.88 12.66 14.98
C ASP A 284 -11.02 11.99 15.76
N HIS A 285 -11.20 10.68 15.60
CA HIS A 285 -12.37 9.94 16.05
C HIS A 285 -12.05 8.84 17.08
N GLY A 286 -10.86 8.25 17.07
CA GLY A 286 -10.48 7.17 17.97
C GLY A 286 -10.14 7.67 19.36
N ILE A 287 -9.12 8.52 19.48
CA ILE A 287 -8.58 8.99 20.76
C ILE A 287 -9.42 10.17 21.28
N GLU A 288 -9.87 10.07 22.54
CA GLU A 288 -10.69 11.09 23.19
C GLU A 288 -9.85 12.28 23.66
N PRO A 289 -10.48 13.48 23.83
CA PRO A 289 -9.84 14.63 24.46
C PRO A 289 -9.39 14.32 25.90
N PRO A 290 -8.34 15.00 26.44
CA PRO A 290 -7.78 14.73 27.77
C PRO A 290 -8.80 14.73 28.91
N ALA A 291 -9.77 15.66 28.89
CA ALA A 291 -10.82 15.74 29.89
C ALA A 291 -11.73 14.49 29.91
N THR A 292 -12.09 13.98 28.73
CA THR A 292 -12.91 12.77 28.58
C THR A 292 -12.13 11.52 29.02
N ARG A 293 -10.83 11.44 28.66
CA ARG A 293 -9.95 10.33 29.07
C ARG A 293 -9.84 10.26 30.58
N ARG A 294 -9.59 11.41 31.23
CA ARG A 294 -9.52 11.50 32.70
C ARG A 294 -10.83 11.07 33.38
N ALA A 295 -11.98 11.48 32.82
CA ALA A 295 -13.29 11.08 33.34
C ALA A 295 -13.54 9.56 33.22
N ARG A 296 -12.88 8.89 32.26
CA ARG A 296 -12.93 7.43 32.07
C ARG A 296 -11.80 6.68 32.77
N GLY A 297 -10.98 7.35 33.58
CA GLY A 297 -9.87 6.73 34.31
C GLY A 297 -8.67 6.35 33.43
N LYS A 298 -8.56 6.90 32.19
CA LYS A 298 -7.41 6.73 31.31
C LYS A 298 -6.36 7.83 31.53
N SER A 299 -5.13 7.61 31.04
CA SER A 299 -4.10 8.65 30.93
C SER A 299 -4.61 9.80 30.07
N GLU A 300 -4.22 11.04 30.41
CA GLU A 300 -4.57 12.22 29.61
C GLU A 300 -3.95 12.16 28.21
N THR A 301 -2.76 11.59 28.09
CA THR A 301 -2.09 11.32 26.82
C THR A 301 -2.60 9.97 26.27
N GLY A 302 -3.13 10.00 25.05
CA GLY A 302 -3.48 8.80 24.30
C GLY A 302 -2.25 8.20 23.62
N THR A 303 -2.27 6.90 23.40
CA THR A 303 -1.19 6.18 22.73
C THR A 303 -1.66 5.66 21.37
N LEU A 304 -0.88 5.96 20.34
CA LEU A 304 -1.02 5.36 19.01
C LEU A 304 0.23 4.56 18.71
N LEU A 305 0.09 3.23 18.66
CA LEU A 305 1.17 2.31 18.27
C LEU A 305 1.05 1.98 16.79
N LEU A 306 2.12 2.17 16.05
CA LEU A 306 2.28 1.68 14.68
C LEU A 306 3.46 0.73 14.61
N SER A 307 3.22 -0.50 14.21
CA SER A 307 4.25 -1.53 14.15
C SER A 307 4.24 -2.26 12.82
N ALA A 308 5.42 -2.72 12.39
CA ALA A 308 5.57 -3.58 11.23
C ALA A 308 6.42 -4.80 11.62
N ALA A 309 6.02 -5.96 11.13
CA ALA A 309 6.75 -7.21 11.32
C ALA A 309 6.64 -8.07 10.06
N GLN A 310 7.67 -8.83 9.77
CA GLN A 310 7.62 -9.87 8.75
C GLN A 310 7.15 -11.17 9.40
N GLU A 311 6.05 -11.72 8.89
CA GLU A 311 5.48 -12.98 9.34
C GLU A 311 5.39 -13.95 8.16
N SER A 312 6.22 -14.97 8.18
CA SER A 312 6.30 -15.96 7.08
C SER A 312 6.54 -15.27 5.71
N ASN A 313 5.56 -15.26 4.82
CA ASN A 313 5.65 -14.70 3.47
C ASN A 313 4.86 -13.39 3.30
N GLN A 314 4.62 -12.67 4.37
CA GLN A 314 3.89 -11.39 4.35
C GLN A 314 4.46 -10.40 5.36
N VAL A 315 4.22 -9.12 5.10
CA VAL A 315 4.46 -8.06 6.07
C VAL A 315 3.14 -7.73 6.74
N VAL A 316 3.14 -7.75 8.06
CA VAL A 316 2.00 -7.38 8.89
C VAL A 316 2.27 -6.00 9.47
N ILE A 317 1.43 -5.04 9.11
CA ILE A 317 1.44 -3.71 9.72
C ILE A 317 0.26 -3.62 10.68
N THR A 318 0.53 -3.25 11.91
CA THR A 318 -0.49 -3.13 12.95
C THR A 318 -0.54 -1.71 13.46
N MET A 319 -1.73 -1.13 13.51
CA MET A 319 -1.99 0.16 14.14
C MET A 319 -2.97 -0.02 15.29
N ILE A 320 -2.59 0.41 16.49
CA ILE A 320 -3.40 0.27 17.72
C ILE A 320 -3.54 1.65 18.36
N ASP A 321 -4.77 2.08 18.58
CA ASP A 321 -5.10 3.20 19.44
C ASP A 321 -5.71 2.75 20.77
N ASP A 322 -5.49 3.49 21.83
CA ASP A 322 -6.09 3.27 23.16
C ASP A 322 -7.33 4.15 23.38
N GLY A 323 -8.00 4.51 22.29
CA GLY A 323 -9.16 5.41 22.30
C GLY A 323 -10.47 4.79 22.76
N GLY A 324 -11.57 5.37 22.29
CA GLY A 324 -12.93 4.96 22.66
C GLY A 324 -13.39 3.64 22.07
N GLY A 325 -12.68 3.12 21.08
CA GLY A 325 -13.10 1.95 20.31
C GLY A 325 -14.27 2.26 19.35
N ILE A 326 -14.72 1.25 18.63
CA ILE A 326 -15.83 1.35 17.68
C ILE A 326 -17.04 0.60 18.27
N ASP A 327 -18.18 1.29 18.36
CA ASP A 327 -19.44 0.69 18.83
C ASP A 327 -20.13 -0.08 17.70
N ALA A 328 -20.13 -1.40 17.77
CA ALA A 328 -20.77 -2.29 16.80
C ALA A 328 -22.28 -2.01 16.64
N ALA A 329 -22.98 -1.62 17.71
CA ALA A 329 -24.40 -1.26 17.63
C ALA A 329 -24.63 -0.01 16.79
N SER A 330 -23.76 0.99 16.93
CA SER A 330 -23.80 2.21 16.12
C SER A 330 -23.48 1.93 14.64
N VAL A 331 -22.51 1.02 14.37
CA VAL A 331 -22.18 0.59 13.01
C VAL A 331 -23.39 -0.11 12.37
N ARG A 332 -24.03 -1.07 13.06
CA ARG A 332 -25.24 -1.77 12.55
C ARG A 332 -26.35 -0.78 12.21
N ARG A 333 -26.66 0.14 13.13
CA ARG A 333 -27.70 1.15 12.92
C ARG A 333 -27.45 1.97 11.66
N LYS A 334 -26.22 2.48 11.48
CA LYS A 334 -25.83 3.24 10.30
C LYS A 334 -25.86 2.39 9.02
N ALA A 335 -25.48 1.11 9.09
CA ALA A 335 -25.57 0.21 7.96
C ALA A 335 -27.03 -0.02 7.51
N ILE A 336 -27.96 -0.15 8.46
CA ILE A 336 -29.41 -0.27 8.19
C ILE A 336 -29.95 1.02 7.58
N GLU A 337 -29.63 2.19 8.16
CA GLU A 337 -30.03 3.51 7.65
C GLU A 337 -29.59 3.75 6.20
N ARG A 338 -28.44 3.17 5.82
CA ARG A 338 -27.87 3.28 4.46
C ARG A 338 -28.29 2.15 3.51
N GLY A 339 -29.11 1.21 3.98
CA GLY A 339 -29.57 0.08 3.18
C GLY A 339 -28.50 -0.97 2.90
N LEU A 340 -27.36 -0.93 3.60
CA LEU A 340 -26.28 -1.91 3.49
C LEU A 340 -26.56 -3.19 4.28
N LEU A 341 -27.46 -3.12 5.25
CA LEU A 341 -27.86 -4.23 6.11
C LEU A 341 -29.38 -4.26 6.24
N SER A 342 -29.98 -5.46 6.16
CA SER A 342 -31.41 -5.64 6.46
C SER A 342 -31.66 -5.58 7.98
N PRO A 343 -32.76 -4.98 8.45
CA PRO A 343 -33.09 -4.93 9.88
C PRO A 343 -33.18 -6.32 10.54
N ASP A 344 -33.57 -7.35 9.77
CA ASP A 344 -33.74 -8.72 10.24
C ASP A 344 -32.43 -9.55 10.16
N GLU A 345 -31.35 -8.98 9.66
CA GLU A 345 -30.07 -9.68 9.50
C GLU A 345 -29.25 -9.61 10.79
N ALA A 346 -29.12 -10.74 11.49
CA ALA A 346 -28.28 -10.84 12.68
C ALA A 346 -26.81 -10.98 12.27
N LEU A 347 -26.01 -9.97 12.57
CA LEU A 347 -24.56 -10.01 12.47
C LEU A 347 -23.93 -10.07 13.86
N SER A 348 -22.84 -10.81 14.01
CA SER A 348 -21.97 -10.69 15.19
C SER A 348 -21.33 -9.31 15.27
N ASP A 349 -20.82 -8.92 16.44
CA ASP A 349 -20.12 -7.63 16.60
C ASP A 349 -18.91 -7.54 15.68
N ARG A 350 -18.16 -8.64 15.51
CA ARG A 350 -17.01 -8.71 14.59
C ARG A 350 -17.43 -8.48 13.13
N GLU A 351 -18.53 -9.11 12.69
CA GLU A 351 -19.03 -8.90 11.33
C GLU A 351 -19.56 -7.48 11.12
N ALA A 352 -20.21 -6.91 12.13
CA ALA A 352 -20.69 -5.53 12.08
C ALA A 352 -19.52 -4.53 11.94
N ILE A 353 -18.43 -4.74 12.67
CA ILE A 353 -17.24 -3.87 12.55
C ILE A 353 -16.64 -3.93 11.14
N GLN A 354 -16.64 -5.08 10.47
CA GLN A 354 -16.13 -5.18 9.11
C GLN A 354 -16.93 -4.34 8.09
N LEU A 355 -18.15 -3.93 8.40
CA LEU A 355 -18.96 -3.06 7.53
C LEU A 355 -18.36 -1.65 7.37
N ILE A 356 -17.44 -1.21 8.28
CA ILE A 356 -16.76 0.09 8.15
C ILE A 356 -15.90 0.17 6.88
N PHE A 357 -15.52 -0.97 6.33
CA PHE A 357 -14.73 -1.09 5.10
C PHE A 357 -15.60 -1.16 3.83
N THR A 358 -16.93 -1.21 3.97
CA THR A 358 -17.83 -1.29 2.82
C THR A 358 -17.91 0.06 2.12
N GLU A 359 -17.87 0.07 0.79
CA GLU A 359 -17.99 1.27 -0.02
C GLU A 359 -19.26 2.05 0.33
N GLY A 360 -19.13 3.37 0.53
CA GLY A 360 -20.23 4.23 0.94
C GLY A 360 -20.57 4.19 2.42
N PHE A 361 -19.85 3.45 3.26
CA PHE A 361 -20.09 3.44 4.73
C PHE A 361 -19.53 4.66 5.44
N SER A 362 -18.64 5.46 4.82
CA SER A 362 -17.98 6.62 5.46
C SER A 362 -18.96 7.54 6.20
N THR A 363 -18.63 7.90 7.42
CA THR A 363 -19.48 8.63 8.36
C THR A 363 -19.41 10.15 8.19
N ALA A 364 -18.63 10.66 7.26
CA ALA A 364 -18.44 12.10 7.07
C ALA A 364 -19.73 12.73 6.51
N THR A 365 -20.51 13.34 7.41
CA THR A 365 -21.66 14.20 7.08
C THR A 365 -21.25 15.65 6.76
N SER A 366 -19.97 15.98 6.89
CA SER A 366 -19.43 17.30 6.54
C SER A 366 -18.24 17.13 5.60
N VAL A 367 -18.38 17.68 4.40
CA VAL A 367 -17.27 17.99 3.50
C VAL A 367 -16.42 19.02 4.23
N THR A 368 -15.34 18.60 4.87
CA THR A 368 -14.33 19.53 5.37
C THR A 368 -13.47 19.99 4.20
N ASP A 369 -13.33 21.30 4.05
CA ASP A 369 -12.72 22.04 2.93
C ASP A 369 -11.25 21.68 2.58
N VAL A 370 -10.63 20.70 3.25
CA VAL A 370 -9.20 20.34 3.05
C VAL A 370 -9.01 19.09 2.18
N SER A 371 -10.08 18.33 1.90
CA SER A 371 -10.04 17.21 0.94
C SER A 371 -11.38 17.16 0.24
N GLY A 372 -11.51 17.83 -0.88
CA GLY A 372 -12.73 17.97 -1.68
C GLY A 372 -13.43 16.69 -2.18
N ARG A 373 -13.23 15.58 -1.47
CA ARG A 373 -13.93 14.29 -1.61
C ARG A 373 -14.09 13.74 -0.20
N GLY A 374 -15.31 13.40 0.20
CA GLY A 374 -15.60 12.73 1.48
C GLY A 374 -14.88 11.38 1.57
N VAL A 375 -13.60 11.43 1.95
CA VAL A 375 -12.67 10.28 1.91
C VAL A 375 -12.88 9.47 3.19
N GLY A 376 -13.46 8.29 3.06
CA GLY A 376 -13.65 7.32 4.14
C GLY A 376 -12.59 6.21 4.10
N LEU A 377 -12.77 5.20 4.94
CA LEU A 377 -11.93 3.98 4.93
C LEU A 377 -12.00 3.19 3.62
N ASP A 378 -12.94 3.50 2.73
CA ASP A 378 -13.06 2.96 1.38
C ASP A 378 -11.80 3.20 0.51
N VAL A 379 -11.12 4.34 0.69
CA VAL A 379 -9.84 4.62 0.01
C VAL A 379 -8.75 3.68 0.51
N VAL A 380 -8.72 3.42 1.82
CA VAL A 380 -7.78 2.45 2.40
C VAL A 380 -8.01 1.06 1.80
N VAL A 381 -9.28 0.63 1.71
CA VAL A 381 -9.64 -0.66 1.13
C VAL A 381 -9.20 -0.75 -0.33
N LYS A 382 -9.48 0.26 -1.15
CA LYS A 382 -9.09 0.29 -2.56
C LYS A 382 -7.56 0.23 -2.75
N SER A 383 -6.80 0.89 -1.87
CA SER A 383 -5.34 0.78 -1.89
C SER A 383 -4.87 -0.61 -1.46
N MET A 384 -5.52 -1.22 -0.45
CA MET A 384 -5.20 -2.59 -0.03
C MET A 384 -5.54 -3.62 -1.12
N GLU A 385 -6.65 -3.45 -1.82
CA GLU A 385 -7.02 -4.29 -2.97
C GLU A 385 -5.98 -4.22 -4.10
N ARG A 386 -5.48 -3.02 -4.43
CA ARG A 386 -4.39 -2.86 -5.42
C ARG A 386 -3.11 -3.58 -5.01
N LEU A 387 -2.83 -3.62 -3.71
CA LEU A 387 -1.68 -4.32 -3.15
C LEU A 387 -1.94 -5.81 -2.90
N ASN A 388 -3.13 -6.34 -3.22
CA ASN A 388 -3.58 -7.68 -2.81
C ASN A 388 -3.41 -7.93 -1.30
N ALA A 389 -3.58 -6.89 -0.50
CA ALA A 389 -3.45 -6.91 0.94
C ALA A 389 -4.81 -7.11 1.62
N LEU A 390 -4.78 -7.73 2.80
CA LEU A 390 -5.95 -7.85 3.65
C LEU A 390 -5.93 -6.77 4.73
N ILE A 391 -7.12 -6.25 5.07
CA ILE A 391 -7.30 -5.34 6.19
C ILE A 391 -8.35 -5.91 7.14
N GLU A 392 -8.02 -5.95 8.41
CA GLU A 392 -8.92 -6.36 9.50
C GLU A 392 -8.97 -5.29 10.59
N ALA A 393 -10.13 -5.19 11.26
CA ALA A 393 -10.31 -4.33 12.41
C ALA A 393 -10.83 -5.15 13.59
N GLU A 394 -10.18 -5.00 14.73
CA GLU A 394 -10.58 -5.53 16.03
C GLU A 394 -10.75 -4.35 16.99
N THR A 395 -11.82 -4.33 17.76
CA THR A 395 -12.08 -3.22 18.68
C THR A 395 -12.69 -3.71 19.97
N ILE A 396 -12.36 -3.01 21.04
CA ILE A 396 -12.96 -3.21 22.36
C ILE A 396 -13.53 -1.84 22.79
N PRO A 397 -14.85 -1.71 22.91
CA PRO A 397 -15.48 -0.47 23.34
C PRO A 397 -14.86 0.05 24.65
N GLY A 398 -14.42 1.29 24.64
CA GLY A 398 -13.74 1.93 25.78
C GLY A 398 -12.26 1.62 25.92
N ALA A 399 -11.69 0.64 25.21
CA ALA A 399 -10.28 0.26 25.32
C ALA A 399 -9.45 0.63 24.07
N GLY A 400 -10.08 0.73 22.90
CA GLY A 400 -9.40 1.16 21.67
C GLY A 400 -9.69 0.28 20.45
N THR A 401 -8.96 0.52 19.36
CA THR A 401 -9.10 -0.20 18.09
C THR A 401 -7.73 -0.65 17.59
N LYS A 402 -7.70 -1.86 17.03
CA LYS A 402 -6.54 -2.45 16.35
C LYS A 402 -6.91 -2.68 14.89
N PHE A 403 -6.14 -2.09 14.00
CA PHE A 403 -6.16 -2.39 12.57
C PHE A 403 -4.96 -3.25 12.22
N THR A 404 -5.17 -4.28 11.41
CA THR A 404 -4.10 -5.16 10.91
C THR A 404 -4.15 -5.17 9.39
N LEU A 405 -3.03 -4.80 8.77
CA LEU A 405 -2.81 -4.85 7.34
C LEU A 405 -1.86 -6.02 7.06
N GLN A 406 -2.25 -6.95 6.21
CA GLN A 406 -1.43 -8.09 5.82
C GLN A 406 -1.06 -7.92 4.34
N LEU A 407 0.20 -7.66 4.05
CA LEU A 407 0.72 -7.35 2.73
C LEU A 407 1.59 -8.51 2.24
N PRO A 408 1.39 -9.03 1.03
CA PRO A 408 2.28 -10.04 0.47
C PRO A 408 3.67 -9.45 0.24
N LEU A 409 4.72 -10.22 0.53
CA LEU A 409 6.12 -9.81 0.29
C LEU A 409 6.49 -9.77 -1.19
N THR A 410 5.78 -10.48 -2.04
CA THR A 410 6.08 -10.62 -3.47
C THR A 410 5.05 -9.90 -4.32
N LEU A 411 5.48 -9.31 -5.44
CA LEU A 411 4.57 -8.97 -6.53
C LEU A 411 3.72 -10.21 -6.86
N ALA A 412 2.44 -9.99 -6.88
CA ALA A 412 1.29 -10.88 -7.09
C ALA A 412 1.53 -12.17 -7.92
N ILE A 413 2.46 -13.02 -7.48
CA ILE A 413 2.45 -14.42 -7.88
C ILE A 413 1.56 -15.13 -6.87
N ILE A 414 0.44 -15.63 -7.33
CA ILE A 414 -0.45 -16.43 -6.51
C ILE A 414 -0.53 -17.84 -7.07
N THR A 415 -0.61 -18.80 -6.17
CA THR A 415 -0.99 -20.16 -6.54
C THR A 415 -2.49 -20.18 -6.79
N VAL A 416 -2.90 -20.61 -7.97
CA VAL A 416 -4.31 -20.75 -8.35
C VAL A 416 -4.65 -22.18 -8.69
N LEU A 417 -5.89 -22.57 -8.44
CA LEU A 417 -6.50 -23.78 -8.97
C LEU A 417 -7.13 -23.43 -10.33
N MET A 418 -6.60 -24.01 -11.41
CA MET A 418 -7.11 -23.84 -12.75
C MET A 418 -8.35 -24.71 -12.96
N VAL A 419 -9.45 -24.14 -13.45
CA VAL A 419 -10.73 -24.82 -13.65
C VAL A 419 -11.31 -24.52 -15.03
N ASP A 420 -11.97 -25.51 -15.63
CA ASP A 420 -12.72 -25.34 -16.89
C ASP A 420 -14.18 -25.02 -16.56
N VAL A 421 -14.74 -24.04 -17.25
CA VAL A 421 -16.15 -23.67 -17.21
C VAL A 421 -16.63 -23.40 -18.64
N GLY A 422 -17.34 -24.34 -19.22
CA GLY A 422 -17.60 -24.34 -20.67
C GLY A 422 -16.31 -24.49 -21.48
N ASP A 423 -16.15 -23.60 -22.43
CA ASP A 423 -14.96 -23.57 -23.30
C ASP A 423 -13.81 -22.69 -22.74
N GLU A 424 -14.01 -22.09 -21.58
CA GLU A 424 -13.05 -21.16 -20.99
C GLU A 424 -12.38 -21.73 -19.73
N VAL A 425 -11.18 -21.21 -19.47
CA VAL A 425 -10.39 -21.53 -18.28
C VAL A 425 -10.45 -20.36 -17.33
N TYR A 426 -10.67 -20.65 -16.04
CA TYR A 426 -10.66 -19.68 -14.96
C TYR A 426 -9.64 -20.09 -13.89
N ALA A 427 -9.16 -19.13 -13.13
CA ALA A 427 -8.23 -19.33 -12.05
C ALA A 427 -8.89 -18.98 -10.70
N LEU A 428 -8.87 -19.92 -9.75
CA LEU A 428 -9.34 -19.72 -8.37
C LEU A 428 -8.14 -19.60 -7.44
N PRO A 429 -7.99 -18.52 -6.66
CA PRO A 429 -6.92 -18.41 -5.67
C PRO A 429 -6.93 -19.60 -4.71
N SER A 430 -5.84 -20.37 -4.65
CA SER A 430 -5.75 -21.60 -3.86
C SER A 430 -5.96 -21.36 -2.36
N GLY A 431 -5.58 -20.18 -1.85
CA GLY A 431 -5.85 -19.79 -0.46
C GLY A 431 -7.33 -19.66 -0.11
N SER A 432 -8.20 -19.50 -1.11
CA SER A 432 -9.65 -19.48 -0.92
C SER A 432 -10.30 -20.86 -1.08
N VAL A 433 -9.59 -21.86 -1.61
CA VAL A 433 -10.12 -23.21 -1.84
C VAL A 433 -9.98 -24.04 -0.57
N VAL A 434 -11.08 -24.57 -0.10
CA VAL A 434 -11.13 -25.43 1.10
C VAL A 434 -10.97 -26.89 0.73
N GLU A 435 -11.75 -27.35 -0.26
CA GLU A 435 -11.70 -28.71 -0.81
C GLU A 435 -12.36 -28.73 -2.19
N SER A 436 -12.05 -29.76 -2.97
CA SER A 436 -12.72 -30.05 -4.24
C SER A 436 -13.25 -31.48 -4.20
N LEU A 437 -14.44 -31.70 -4.78
CA LEU A 437 -15.08 -33.01 -4.81
C LEU A 437 -15.85 -33.21 -6.11
N ARG A 438 -16.09 -34.47 -6.48
CA ARG A 438 -17.06 -34.81 -7.52
C ARG A 438 -18.45 -34.79 -6.93
N TYR A 439 -19.42 -34.31 -7.68
CA TYR A 439 -20.82 -34.36 -7.33
C TYR A 439 -21.67 -34.73 -8.55
N ALA A 440 -22.80 -35.36 -8.32
CA ALA A 440 -23.80 -35.58 -9.36
C ALA A 440 -24.95 -34.57 -9.19
N ARG A 441 -25.63 -34.21 -10.26
CA ARG A 441 -26.73 -33.23 -10.23
C ARG A 441 -27.85 -33.61 -9.25
N ARG A 442 -28.05 -34.91 -9.01
CA ARG A 442 -28.97 -35.46 -8.01
C ARG A 442 -28.57 -35.17 -6.55
N ASP A 443 -27.31 -34.83 -6.29
CA ASP A 443 -26.81 -34.53 -4.94
C ASP A 443 -27.12 -33.08 -4.51
N LEU A 444 -27.62 -32.27 -5.46
CA LEU A 444 -28.06 -30.92 -5.19
C LEU A 444 -29.49 -30.93 -4.61
N VAL A 445 -29.65 -30.22 -3.50
CA VAL A 445 -30.94 -30.02 -2.86
C VAL A 445 -31.35 -28.57 -2.99
N ARG A 446 -32.57 -28.32 -3.43
CA ARG A 446 -33.08 -26.95 -3.56
C ARG A 446 -33.69 -26.48 -2.26
N MET A 447 -33.06 -25.49 -1.61
CA MET A 447 -33.57 -24.90 -0.35
C MET A 447 -33.81 -23.40 -0.58
N ASN A 448 -35.00 -22.94 -0.24
CA ASN A 448 -35.41 -21.53 -0.44
C ASN A 448 -35.17 -21.01 -1.88
N GLY A 449 -35.48 -21.87 -2.89
CA GLY A 449 -35.29 -21.53 -4.30
C GLY A 449 -33.83 -21.52 -4.79
N ARG A 450 -32.87 -22.01 -4.01
CA ARG A 450 -31.43 -22.01 -4.30
C ARG A 450 -30.88 -23.43 -4.20
N ASP A 451 -29.92 -23.71 -5.07
CA ASP A 451 -29.23 -24.99 -5.03
C ASP A 451 -28.20 -24.99 -3.87
N THR A 452 -28.17 -26.11 -3.18
CA THR A 452 -27.30 -26.38 -2.06
C THR A 452 -26.69 -27.77 -2.23
N LEU A 453 -25.45 -27.94 -1.81
CA LEU A 453 -24.77 -29.22 -1.80
C LEU A 453 -24.48 -29.64 -0.37
N ARG A 454 -24.79 -30.88 -0.02
CA ARG A 454 -24.37 -31.44 1.27
C ARG A 454 -22.92 -31.91 1.16
N VAL A 455 -22.05 -31.23 1.89
CA VAL A 455 -20.61 -31.55 1.98
C VAL A 455 -20.33 -32.02 3.39
N ARG A 456 -20.08 -33.33 3.58
CA ARG A 456 -19.97 -33.98 4.89
C ARG A 456 -21.24 -33.67 5.75
N ASP A 457 -21.08 -32.97 6.87
CA ASP A 457 -22.16 -32.61 7.79
C ASP A 457 -22.68 -31.17 7.62
N ARG A 458 -22.26 -30.46 6.56
CA ARG A 458 -22.68 -29.08 6.31
C ARG A 458 -23.44 -28.95 5.00
N ILE A 459 -24.46 -28.10 5.02
CA ILE A 459 -25.18 -27.68 3.81
C ILE A 459 -24.47 -26.41 3.29
N VAL A 460 -23.89 -26.52 2.10
CA VAL A 460 -23.13 -25.44 1.46
C VAL A 460 -23.98 -24.88 0.32
N PRO A 461 -24.22 -23.57 0.29
CA PRO A 461 -24.83 -22.91 -0.86
C PRO A 461 -24.02 -23.16 -2.13
N PHE A 462 -24.71 -23.29 -3.27
CA PHE A 462 -24.09 -23.71 -4.51
C PHE A 462 -24.35 -22.73 -5.66
N VAL A 463 -23.34 -22.48 -6.50
CA VAL A 463 -23.40 -21.60 -7.66
C VAL A 463 -22.83 -22.32 -8.88
N HIS A 464 -23.58 -22.29 -9.97
CA HIS A 464 -23.12 -22.79 -11.26
C HIS A 464 -22.35 -21.65 -11.97
N LEU A 465 -21.01 -21.76 -12.04
CA LEU A 465 -20.18 -20.71 -12.67
C LEU A 465 -20.52 -20.51 -14.14
N ALA A 466 -20.86 -21.58 -14.86
CA ALA A 466 -21.31 -21.49 -16.25
C ALA A 466 -22.52 -20.57 -16.41
N GLU A 467 -23.55 -20.73 -15.53
CA GLU A 467 -24.72 -19.86 -15.56
C GLU A 467 -24.39 -18.41 -15.14
N LEU A 468 -23.47 -18.25 -14.16
CA LEU A 468 -23.06 -16.93 -13.69
C LEU A 468 -22.38 -16.12 -14.81
N PHE A 469 -21.55 -16.78 -15.61
CA PHE A 469 -20.81 -16.14 -16.69
C PHE A 469 -21.49 -16.27 -18.07
N GLY A 470 -22.74 -16.77 -18.11
CA GLY A 470 -23.52 -16.90 -19.35
C GLY A 470 -22.90 -17.92 -20.32
N ARG A 471 -22.28 -18.96 -19.79
CA ARG A 471 -21.63 -20.04 -20.57
C ARG A 471 -22.49 -21.30 -20.54
N SER A 472 -22.30 -22.15 -21.54
CA SER A 472 -22.89 -23.49 -21.54
C SER A 472 -21.98 -24.43 -20.77
N SER A 473 -22.49 -25.13 -19.76
CA SER A 473 -21.73 -26.16 -19.06
C SER A 473 -21.51 -27.34 -20.01
N ALA A 474 -20.27 -27.79 -20.12
CA ALA A 474 -19.88 -29.00 -20.84
C ALA A 474 -19.96 -30.25 -19.94
N ALA A 475 -20.22 -30.09 -18.64
CA ALA A 475 -20.32 -31.20 -17.70
C ALA A 475 -21.58 -32.01 -17.96
N GLY A 476 -21.39 -33.33 -18.08
CA GLY A 476 -22.48 -34.32 -18.06
C GLY A 476 -23.10 -34.44 -16.66
N ASP A 477 -23.59 -35.64 -16.33
CA ASP A 477 -24.19 -35.92 -15.01
C ASP A 477 -23.16 -35.82 -13.85
N ASP A 478 -21.85 -35.94 -14.12
CA ASP A 478 -20.76 -35.83 -13.16
C ASP A 478 -19.97 -34.55 -13.40
N ALA A 479 -19.97 -33.63 -12.43
CA ALA A 479 -19.22 -32.39 -12.43
C ALA A 479 -18.33 -32.27 -11.17
N TYR A 480 -17.47 -31.27 -11.13
CA TYR A 480 -16.67 -30.97 -9.95
C TYR A 480 -17.28 -29.79 -9.19
N ALA A 481 -17.27 -29.89 -7.88
CA ALA A 481 -17.56 -28.81 -6.96
C ALA A 481 -16.27 -28.35 -6.31
N VAL A 482 -15.94 -27.07 -6.40
CA VAL A 482 -14.88 -26.43 -5.63
C VAL A 482 -15.52 -25.68 -4.47
N ILE A 483 -15.23 -26.10 -3.26
CA ILE A 483 -15.72 -25.44 -2.05
C ILE A 483 -14.73 -24.34 -1.70
N VAL A 484 -15.17 -23.09 -1.82
CA VAL A 484 -14.41 -21.91 -1.43
C VAL A 484 -14.88 -21.37 -0.10
N GLY A 485 -13.97 -20.72 0.64
CA GLY A 485 -14.26 -20.23 1.97
C GLY A 485 -13.71 -18.86 2.27
N ARG A 486 -14.45 -18.08 3.07
CA ARG A 486 -13.99 -16.84 3.70
C ARG A 486 -14.43 -16.85 5.16
N GLY A 487 -13.47 -16.98 6.07
CA GLY A 487 -13.77 -17.22 7.48
C GLY A 487 -14.57 -18.51 7.66
N GLU A 488 -15.73 -18.44 8.31
CA GLU A 488 -16.62 -19.59 8.49
C GLU A 488 -17.59 -19.84 7.33
N LYS A 489 -17.73 -18.89 6.42
CA LYS A 489 -18.64 -19.00 5.27
C LYS A 489 -18.06 -19.92 4.21
N ARG A 490 -18.91 -20.73 3.61
CA ARG A 490 -18.56 -21.67 2.53
C ARG A 490 -19.49 -21.46 1.35
N LEU A 491 -18.94 -21.61 0.13
CA LEU A 491 -19.68 -21.55 -1.13
C LEU A 491 -19.17 -22.66 -2.04
N GLY A 492 -20.06 -23.44 -2.60
CA GLY A 492 -19.73 -24.42 -3.63
C GLY A 492 -19.82 -23.80 -5.02
N LEU A 493 -18.82 -24.00 -5.83
CA LEU A 493 -18.75 -23.55 -7.21
C LEU A 493 -18.73 -24.76 -8.15
N SER A 494 -19.68 -24.83 -9.08
CA SER A 494 -19.69 -25.85 -10.11
C SER A 494 -18.68 -25.52 -11.20
N VAL A 495 -17.83 -26.48 -11.49
CA VAL A 495 -16.86 -26.42 -12.60
C VAL A 495 -16.88 -27.71 -13.41
N ASP A 496 -16.53 -27.66 -14.69
CA ASP A 496 -16.61 -28.82 -15.57
C ASP A 496 -15.38 -29.75 -15.38
N ARG A 497 -14.19 -29.16 -15.12
CA ARG A 497 -12.94 -29.91 -14.94
C ARG A 497 -11.97 -29.17 -14.03
N LEU A 498 -11.14 -29.91 -13.32
CA LEU A 498 -9.98 -29.39 -12.56
C LEU A 498 -8.71 -29.67 -13.37
N ARG A 499 -7.90 -28.64 -13.63
CA ARG A 499 -6.60 -28.77 -14.35
C ARG A 499 -5.41 -28.89 -13.42
N GLY A 500 -5.58 -28.57 -12.13
CA GLY A 500 -4.53 -28.59 -11.13
C GLY A 500 -4.12 -27.20 -10.67
N GLN A 501 -3.13 -27.15 -9.77
CA GLN A 501 -2.61 -25.90 -9.21
C GLN A 501 -1.45 -25.38 -10.08
N GLN A 502 -1.36 -24.07 -10.19
CA GLN A 502 -0.33 -23.39 -10.97
C GLN A 502 -0.04 -22.03 -10.34
N ASP A 503 1.24 -21.63 -10.34
CA ASP A 503 1.63 -20.29 -9.96
C ASP A 503 1.43 -19.34 -11.16
N VAL A 504 0.76 -18.23 -10.93
CA VAL A 504 0.46 -17.22 -11.96
C VAL A 504 0.76 -15.82 -11.46
N VAL A 505 1.17 -14.95 -12.39
CA VAL A 505 1.36 -13.53 -12.12
C VAL A 505 0.03 -12.81 -12.33
N ILE A 506 -0.50 -12.14 -11.29
CA ILE A 506 -1.69 -11.32 -11.44
C ILE A 506 -1.32 -10.04 -12.18
N LYS A 507 -2.09 -9.73 -13.22
CA LYS A 507 -2.13 -8.39 -13.82
C LYS A 507 -3.46 -7.76 -13.45
N ALA A 508 -3.40 -6.58 -12.80
CA ALA A 508 -4.60 -5.79 -12.55
C ALA A 508 -5.26 -5.45 -13.90
N LEU A 509 -6.56 -5.68 -13.99
CA LEU A 509 -7.36 -5.21 -15.12
C LEU A 509 -7.76 -3.77 -14.85
N ASP A 510 -7.80 -2.94 -15.89
CA ASP A 510 -8.33 -1.59 -15.78
C ASP A 510 -9.74 -1.62 -15.16
N ALA A 511 -10.03 -0.63 -14.30
CA ALA A 511 -11.28 -0.54 -13.54
C ALA A 511 -12.55 -0.62 -14.43
N VAL A 512 -12.44 -0.28 -15.71
CA VAL A 512 -13.53 -0.38 -16.69
C VAL A 512 -13.91 -1.83 -16.99
N VAL A 513 -12.95 -2.77 -16.94
CA VAL A 513 -13.20 -4.19 -17.25
C VAL A 513 -13.72 -4.93 -16.01
N THR A 514 -13.19 -4.61 -14.83
CA THR A 514 -13.60 -5.23 -13.56
C THR A 514 -14.97 -4.77 -13.08
N SER A 515 -15.36 -3.53 -13.35
CA SER A 515 -16.67 -2.99 -12.95
C SER A 515 -17.85 -3.59 -13.71
N SER A 516 -17.63 -4.24 -14.86
CA SER A 516 -18.69 -4.79 -15.70
C SER A 516 -19.01 -6.26 -15.43
N GLN A 517 -18.15 -7.01 -14.72
CA GLN A 517 -18.33 -8.44 -14.45
C GLN A 517 -18.15 -8.77 -12.96
N VAL A 518 -19.24 -9.16 -12.30
CA VAL A 518 -19.24 -9.64 -10.90
C VAL A 518 -18.43 -10.94 -10.82
N GLY A 519 -17.46 -11.00 -9.90
CA GLY A 519 -16.73 -12.23 -9.59
C GLY A 519 -15.33 -12.33 -10.23
N ILE A 520 -14.76 -11.24 -10.75
CA ILE A 520 -13.41 -11.22 -11.34
C ILE A 520 -12.50 -10.28 -10.54
N ALA A 521 -11.35 -10.82 -10.09
CA ALA A 521 -10.31 -10.08 -9.35
C ALA A 521 -9.20 -9.52 -10.26
N GLY A 522 -8.95 -10.15 -11.41
CA GLY A 522 -7.87 -9.78 -12.29
C GLY A 522 -7.72 -10.77 -13.44
N ALA A 523 -6.61 -10.70 -14.15
CA ALA A 523 -6.25 -11.64 -15.20
C ALA A 523 -4.80 -12.09 -15.10
N THR A 524 -4.51 -13.23 -15.69
CA THR A 524 -3.16 -13.72 -15.93
C THR A 524 -3.00 -14.15 -17.39
N ILE A 525 -1.76 -14.24 -17.83
CA ILE A 525 -1.44 -14.77 -19.15
C ILE A 525 -0.72 -16.11 -18.94
N LEU A 526 -1.29 -17.18 -19.48
CA LEU A 526 -0.67 -18.50 -19.45
C LEU A 526 0.50 -18.59 -20.42
N GLY A 527 1.33 -19.63 -20.26
CA GLY A 527 2.47 -19.91 -21.13
C GLY A 527 2.12 -20.12 -22.61
N ASP A 528 0.87 -20.43 -22.94
CA ASP A 528 0.35 -20.53 -24.31
C ASP A 528 -0.17 -19.19 -24.88
N GLY A 529 -0.05 -18.10 -24.13
CA GLY A 529 -0.49 -16.76 -24.52
C GLY A 529 -1.98 -16.48 -24.26
N ARG A 530 -2.74 -17.44 -23.73
CA ARG A 530 -4.15 -17.22 -23.37
C ARG A 530 -4.29 -16.39 -22.12
N VAL A 531 -5.21 -15.43 -22.17
CA VAL A 531 -5.62 -14.67 -20.99
C VAL A 531 -6.60 -15.50 -20.18
N VAL A 532 -6.34 -15.66 -18.89
CA VAL A 532 -7.21 -16.36 -17.94
C VAL A 532 -7.66 -15.39 -16.86
N LEU A 533 -8.97 -15.37 -16.60
CA LEU A 533 -9.56 -14.52 -15.58
C LEU A 533 -9.42 -15.18 -14.20
N ILE A 534 -9.01 -14.38 -13.22
CA ILE A 534 -8.87 -14.79 -11.83
C ILE A 534 -10.16 -14.43 -11.11
N LEU A 535 -10.76 -15.42 -10.45
CA LEU A 535 -12.04 -15.26 -9.77
C LEU A 535 -11.86 -14.58 -8.41
N ASP A 536 -12.73 -13.61 -8.15
CA ASP A 536 -12.86 -12.98 -6.83
C ASP A 536 -13.92 -13.72 -5.99
N VAL A 537 -13.43 -14.53 -5.07
CA VAL A 537 -14.28 -15.30 -4.15
C VAL A 537 -15.13 -14.39 -3.27
N ALA A 538 -14.62 -13.19 -2.88
CA ALA A 538 -15.35 -12.26 -2.03
C ALA A 538 -16.61 -11.73 -2.73
N THR A 539 -16.47 -11.24 -3.96
CA THR A 539 -17.61 -10.73 -4.75
C THR A 539 -18.58 -11.84 -5.15
N LEU A 540 -18.12 -13.10 -5.31
CA LEU A 540 -19.02 -14.24 -5.53
C LEU A 540 -19.93 -14.51 -4.34
N PHE A 541 -19.46 -14.26 -3.11
CA PHE A 541 -20.32 -14.31 -1.91
C PHE A 541 -21.33 -13.14 -1.89
N GLU A 542 -20.97 -11.95 -2.37
CA GLU A 542 -21.79 -10.73 -2.34
C GLU A 542 -22.80 -10.63 -3.49
N GLY A 543 -22.43 -11.01 -4.69
CA GLY A 543 -23.29 -11.01 -5.88
C GLY A 543 -24.56 -11.86 -5.73
N ARG A 544 -24.58 -12.77 -4.76
CA ARG A 544 -25.80 -13.47 -4.30
C ARG A 544 -26.82 -12.55 -3.60
N ARG A 545 -26.36 -11.48 -2.92
CA ARG A 545 -27.25 -10.55 -2.21
C ARG A 545 -28.03 -9.68 -3.18
N GLY A 546 -27.39 -9.15 -4.20
CA GLY A 546 -28.03 -8.26 -5.20
C GLY A 546 -29.08 -8.96 -6.09
N ARG A 547 -28.87 -10.24 -6.48
CA ARG A 547 -29.86 -11.02 -7.23
C ARG A 547 -31.09 -11.40 -6.40
N ALA A 548 -30.91 -11.72 -5.11
CA ALA A 548 -32.02 -12.05 -4.21
C ALA A 548 -32.95 -10.83 -4.00
N GLN A 549 -32.40 -9.65 -3.95
CA GLN A 549 -33.15 -8.40 -3.80
C GLN A 549 -33.94 -8.04 -5.06
N ARG A 550 -33.34 -8.20 -6.25
CA ARG A 550 -34.04 -7.98 -7.53
C ARG A 550 -35.18 -8.99 -7.78
N THR A 551 -35.03 -10.25 -7.35
CA THR A 551 -36.10 -11.27 -7.49
C THR A 551 -37.25 -11.04 -6.50
N ARG A 552 -36.96 -10.48 -5.31
CA ARG A 552 -38.00 -10.10 -4.35
C ARG A 552 -38.81 -8.90 -4.82
N VAL A 553 -38.16 -7.87 -5.33
CA VAL A 553 -38.82 -6.67 -5.89
C VAL A 553 -39.63 -7.02 -7.15
N ALA A 554 -39.16 -7.99 -7.97
CA ALA A 554 -39.89 -8.45 -9.15
C ALA A 554 -41.06 -9.42 -8.84
N ALA A 555 -41.10 -9.98 -7.63
CA ALA A 555 -42.21 -10.84 -7.17
C ALA A 555 -43.28 -10.07 -6.39
N GLU A 556 -42.99 -8.85 -5.96
CA GLU A 556 -43.90 -7.94 -5.24
C GLU A 556 -44.48 -6.83 -6.17
N ALA A 557 -44.02 -6.76 -7.45
CA ALA A 557 -44.59 -5.93 -8.51
C ALA A 557 -45.43 -6.78 -9.49
#